data_d4447868b53f2402072fb2a89e52ea45
#
_entry.id   d4447868b53f2402072fb2a89e52ea45
#
_cell.length_a   1.000
_cell.length_b   1.000
_cell.length_c   1.000
_cell.angle_alpha   90.00
_cell.angle_beta   90.00
_cell.angle_gamma   90.00
#
_symmetry.space_group_name_H-M   'P 1'
#
loop_
_entity.id
_entity.type
_entity.pdbx_description
1 polymer ?
#
loop_
_entity_poly.entity_id
_entity_poly.type
_entity_poly.pdbx_seq_one_letter_code
_entity_poly.pdbx_strand_id
1 'polypeptide(L)'
;MKILFIPTYVKLDILPSLKKVKIKEERVGVITTAQFIDQLDLICSNLKGSVKGGQILGCNVESAKKILSKIDAFLYIGLGMFHPWALTVLNKPVYILNPEAKEFKKISEKEIEKYRKERKGKILRFMHAETVGVIVSTKPLQYNMEKALELRENIKGKKVYIFVSDNINEGQLENFKGIGCWVN
;
A
#
# COMPACT_ATOMS: atom_id res chain seq x y z
N MET A 1 28.18 -4.72 4.50
CA MET A 1 27.64 -3.87 5.57
C MET A 1 26.59 -4.69 6.33
N LYS A 2 26.64 -4.74 7.66
CA LYS A 2 25.60 -5.40 8.48
C LYS A 2 24.52 -4.37 8.78
N ILE A 3 23.24 -4.70 8.51
CA ILE A 3 22.10 -3.83 8.74
C ILE A 3 21.26 -4.44 9.85
N LEU A 4 20.93 -3.66 10.86
CA LEU A 4 20.03 -4.03 11.94
C LEU A 4 18.74 -3.24 11.81
N PHE A 5 17.60 -3.93 11.72
CA PHE A 5 16.28 -3.31 11.73
C PHE A 5 15.72 -3.34 13.15
N ILE A 6 15.48 -2.16 13.69
CA ILE A 6 14.89 -2.01 15.02
C ILE A 6 13.41 -1.64 14.83
N PRO A 7 12.47 -2.50 15.27
CA PRO A 7 11.06 -2.17 15.17
C PRO A 7 10.73 -0.98 16.09
N THR A 8 10.00 -0.02 15.56
CA THR A 8 9.53 1.14 16.31
C THR A 8 8.02 1.14 16.38
N TYR A 9 7.49 1.38 17.56
CA TYR A 9 6.05 1.42 17.84
C TYR A 9 5.64 2.83 18.27
N VAL A 10 4.39 3.17 17.99
CA VAL A 10 3.80 4.42 18.47
C VAL A 10 3.13 4.16 19.81
N LYS A 11 3.59 4.84 20.85
CA LYS A 11 2.95 4.82 22.18
C LYS A 11 1.73 5.74 22.16
N LEU A 12 0.65 5.29 21.58
CA LEU A 12 -0.63 6.00 21.54
C LEU A 12 -1.72 5.07 22.07
N ASP A 13 -2.54 5.55 23.00
CA ASP A 13 -3.73 4.82 23.42
C ASP A 13 -4.77 4.83 22.29
N ILE A 14 -5.01 3.66 21.72
CA ILE A 14 -5.92 3.50 20.58
C ILE A 14 -7.39 3.38 21.02
N LEU A 15 -7.66 3.01 22.26
CA LEU A 15 -9.01 2.73 22.76
C LEU A 15 -9.99 3.90 22.58
N PRO A 16 -9.61 5.17 22.86
CA PRO A 16 -10.51 6.30 22.60
C PRO A 16 -10.90 6.45 21.15
N SER A 17 -9.97 6.11 20.22
CA SER A 17 -10.21 6.19 18.79
C SER A 17 -11.12 5.05 18.31
N LEU A 18 -11.01 3.86 18.87
CA LEU A 18 -11.87 2.72 18.54
C LEU A 18 -13.36 2.99 18.84
N LYS A 19 -13.69 3.83 19.82
CA LYS A 19 -15.06 4.24 20.10
C LYS A 19 -15.74 4.97 18.94
N LYS A 20 -14.96 5.52 18.00
CA LYS A 20 -15.47 6.19 16.79
C LYS A 20 -15.78 5.23 15.64
N VAL A 21 -15.32 3.98 15.74
CA VAL A 21 -15.51 2.98 14.68
C VAL A 21 -16.96 2.58 14.59
N LYS A 22 -17.57 2.85 13.43
CA LYS A 22 -18.97 2.51 13.12
C LYS A 22 -18.97 1.76 11.79
N ILE A 23 -18.84 0.45 11.84
CA ILE A 23 -18.85 -0.44 10.68
C ILE A 23 -20.14 -1.23 10.70
N LYS A 24 -20.78 -1.35 9.53
CA LYS A 24 -22.07 -2.06 9.39
C LYS A 24 -21.89 -3.55 9.15
N GLU A 25 -20.77 -3.91 8.56
CA GLU A 25 -20.41 -5.28 8.21
C GLU A 25 -20.10 -6.10 9.47
N GLU A 26 -20.51 -7.36 9.48
CA GLU A 26 -20.41 -8.21 10.67
C GLU A 26 -18.98 -8.71 10.93
N ARG A 27 -18.24 -9.02 9.86
CA ARG A 27 -16.89 -9.58 9.95
C ARG A 27 -15.87 -8.60 9.40
N VAL A 28 -15.04 -8.05 10.27
CA VAL A 28 -14.13 -6.97 9.94
C VAL A 28 -12.68 -7.42 10.06
N GLY A 29 -11.96 -7.44 8.94
CA GLY A 29 -10.54 -7.72 8.93
C GLY A 29 -9.73 -6.52 9.39
N VAL A 30 -9.04 -6.64 10.52
CA VAL A 30 -8.24 -5.57 11.08
C VAL A 30 -6.82 -5.65 10.53
N ILE A 31 -6.42 -4.60 9.81
CA ILE A 31 -5.12 -4.46 9.15
C ILE A 31 -4.43 -3.22 9.70
N THR A 32 -3.14 -3.32 9.93
CA THR A 32 -2.36 -2.21 10.46
C THR A 32 -0.98 -2.09 9.82
N THR A 33 -0.22 -1.07 10.23
CA THR A 33 1.22 -0.91 9.91
C THR A 33 2.09 -1.38 11.08
N ALA A 34 3.41 -1.38 10.89
CA ALA A 34 4.37 -1.74 11.93
C ALA A 34 4.19 -0.94 13.22
N GLN A 35 3.76 0.33 13.11
CA GLN A 35 3.62 1.24 14.24
C GLN A 35 2.57 0.82 15.26
N PHE A 36 1.56 0.04 14.86
CA PHE A 36 0.44 -0.36 15.70
C PHE A 36 0.25 -1.88 15.78
N ILE A 37 1.22 -2.66 15.29
CA ILE A 37 1.11 -4.13 15.22
C ILE A 37 1.05 -4.76 16.61
N ASP A 38 1.74 -4.18 17.58
CA ASP A 38 1.75 -4.59 18.97
C ASP A 38 0.38 -4.42 19.67
N GLN A 39 -0.45 -3.49 19.16
CA GLN A 39 -1.79 -3.23 19.69
C GLN A 39 -2.89 -4.04 18.98
N LEU A 40 -2.55 -4.85 17.98
CA LEU A 40 -3.54 -5.53 17.14
C LEU A 40 -4.45 -6.47 17.93
N ASP A 41 -3.93 -7.17 18.92
CA ASP A 41 -4.71 -8.06 19.79
C ASP A 41 -5.68 -7.26 20.68
N LEU A 42 -5.21 -6.15 21.25
CA LEU A 42 -6.05 -5.22 22.00
C LEU A 42 -7.17 -4.65 21.14
N ILE A 43 -6.88 -4.27 19.90
CA ILE A 43 -7.87 -3.76 18.94
C ILE A 43 -8.93 -4.83 18.67
N CYS A 44 -8.50 -6.04 18.32
CA CYS A 44 -9.41 -7.13 18.01
C CYS A 44 -10.29 -7.52 19.21
N SER A 45 -9.77 -7.53 20.43
CA SER A 45 -10.58 -7.83 21.61
C SER A 45 -11.62 -6.75 21.95
N ASN A 46 -11.43 -5.51 21.47
CA ASN A 46 -12.35 -4.39 21.69
C ASN A 46 -13.27 -4.10 20.48
N LEU A 47 -13.20 -4.90 19.40
CA LEU A 47 -14.01 -4.74 18.21
C LEU A 47 -14.76 -6.04 17.89
N LYS A 48 -16.08 -6.03 18.10
CA LYS A 48 -16.93 -7.20 17.82
C LYS A 48 -16.85 -7.60 16.34
N GLY A 49 -16.77 -8.90 16.08
CA GLY A 49 -16.69 -9.44 14.73
C GLY A 49 -15.35 -9.21 14.01
N SER A 50 -14.32 -8.80 14.77
CA SER A 50 -12.99 -8.58 14.20
C SER A 50 -12.27 -9.89 13.87
N VAL A 51 -11.53 -9.86 12.78
CA VAL A 51 -10.61 -10.92 12.34
C VAL A 51 -9.22 -10.32 12.24
N LYS A 52 -8.27 -10.91 12.95
CA LYS A 52 -6.87 -10.45 12.94
C LYS A 52 -6.26 -10.67 11.55
N GLY A 53 -5.96 -9.57 10.84
CA GLY A 53 -5.39 -9.61 9.50
C GLY A 53 -3.89 -9.36 9.46
N GLY A 54 -3.36 -8.71 10.49
CA GLY A 54 -1.92 -8.46 10.61
C GLY A 54 -1.45 -7.17 9.99
N GLN A 55 -0.16 -7.16 9.64
CA GLN A 55 0.51 -5.99 9.08
C GLN A 55 0.49 -6.00 7.55
N ILE A 56 0.33 -4.82 6.95
CA ILE A 56 0.67 -4.58 5.55
C ILE A 56 1.92 -3.70 5.45
N LEU A 57 2.66 -3.88 4.37
CA LEU A 57 3.89 -3.13 4.11
C LEU A 57 3.87 -2.64 2.66
N GLY A 58 3.75 -1.34 2.48
CA GLY A 58 3.64 -0.76 1.14
C GLY A 58 2.46 -1.32 0.35
N CYS A 59 2.71 -1.81 -0.86
CA CYS A 59 1.71 -2.45 -1.72
C CYS A 59 1.54 -3.95 -1.43
N ASN A 60 2.29 -4.51 -0.48
CA ASN A 60 2.16 -5.92 -0.11
C ASN A 60 0.93 -6.12 0.78
N VAL A 61 -0.11 -6.73 0.24
CA VAL A 61 -1.39 -7.03 0.89
C VAL A 61 -1.59 -8.52 1.18
N GLU A 62 -0.52 -9.31 1.21
CA GLU A 62 -0.61 -10.76 1.41
C GLU A 62 -1.27 -11.14 2.74
N SER A 63 -1.00 -10.41 3.83
CA SER A 63 -1.68 -10.62 5.11
C SER A 63 -3.19 -10.41 5.00
N ALA A 64 -3.63 -9.39 4.25
CA ALA A 64 -5.04 -9.13 3.99
C ALA A 64 -5.69 -10.20 3.12
N LYS A 65 -4.98 -10.74 2.13
CA LYS A 65 -5.49 -11.82 1.27
C LYS A 65 -5.78 -13.10 2.07
N LYS A 66 -4.96 -13.43 3.06
CA LYS A 66 -5.13 -14.63 3.90
C LYS A 66 -6.46 -14.67 4.65
N ILE A 67 -7.04 -13.52 4.94
CA ILE A 67 -8.30 -13.42 5.68
C ILE A 67 -9.50 -13.06 4.79
N LEU A 68 -9.30 -12.86 3.49
CA LEU A 68 -10.30 -12.30 2.57
C LEU A 68 -11.63 -13.08 2.55
N SER A 69 -11.58 -14.41 2.66
CA SER A 69 -12.77 -15.28 2.70
C SER A 69 -13.54 -15.23 4.03
N LYS A 70 -12.90 -14.73 5.09
CA LYS A 70 -13.44 -14.72 6.46
C LYS A 70 -14.07 -13.39 6.85
N ILE A 71 -13.99 -12.38 5.99
CA ILE A 71 -14.38 -11.00 6.31
C ILE A 71 -15.32 -10.42 5.27
N ASP A 72 -16.02 -9.37 5.66
CA ASP A 72 -16.93 -8.61 4.80
C ASP A 72 -16.39 -7.20 4.51
N ALA A 73 -15.53 -6.65 5.38
CA ALA A 73 -14.88 -5.37 5.21
C ALA A 73 -13.48 -5.36 5.84
N PHE A 74 -12.67 -4.39 5.46
CA PHE A 74 -11.38 -4.09 6.11
C PHE A 74 -11.52 -2.86 7.01
N LEU A 75 -10.91 -2.93 8.19
CA LEU A 75 -10.54 -1.77 9.00
C LEU A 75 -9.02 -1.62 8.98
N TYR A 76 -8.56 -0.61 8.28
CA TYR A 76 -7.15 -0.21 8.33
C TYR A 76 -6.93 0.75 9.48
N ILE A 77 -5.92 0.48 10.29
CA ILE A 77 -5.51 1.33 11.41
C ILE A 77 -4.07 1.79 11.17
N GLY A 78 -3.90 3.08 11.03
CA GLY A 78 -2.59 3.67 10.73
C GLY A 78 -2.67 5.08 10.21
N LEU A 79 -1.51 5.62 9.85
CA LEU A 79 -1.36 6.97 9.33
C LEU A 79 -1.35 6.97 7.80
N GLY A 80 -1.89 8.05 7.22
CA GLY A 80 -1.88 8.29 5.78
C GLY A 80 -2.79 7.38 4.96
N MET A 81 -2.83 7.64 3.65
CA MET A 81 -3.77 7.01 2.71
C MET A 81 -3.12 5.95 1.80
N PHE A 82 -1.80 5.84 1.81
CA PHE A 82 -1.08 4.98 0.87
C PHE A 82 -1.46 3.50 1.02
N HIS A 83 -1.40 2.98 2.24
CA HIS A 83 -1.70 1.58 2.53
C HIS A 83 -3.18 1.21 2.31
N PRO A 84 -4.17 2.04 2.75
CA PRO A 84 -5.57 1.74 2.50
C PRO A 84 -5.93 1.59 1.02
N TRP A 85 -5.30 2.36 0.14
CA TRP A 85 -5.52 2.23 -1.31
C TRP A 85 -5.14 0.85 -1.84
N ALA A 86 -4.08 0.24 -1.31
CA ALA A 86 -3.68 -1.11 -1.68
C ALA A 86 -4.75 -2.16 -1.32
N LEU A 87 -5.53 -1.95 -0.25
CA LEU A 87 -6.62 -2.85 0.14
C LEU A 87 -7.83 -2.77 -0.80
N THR A 88 -8.06 -1.63 -1.46
CA THR A 88 -9.23 -1.47 -2.35
C THR A 88 -9.20 -2.40 -3.56
N VAL A 89 -8.03 -2.93 -3.94
CA VAL A 89 -7.92 -3.91 -5.04
C VAL A 89 -8.54 -5.27 -4.69
N LEU A 90 -8.79 -5.53 -3.41
CA LEU A 90 -9.39 -6.76 -2.93
C LEU A 90 -10.95 -6.75 -2.96
N ASN A 91 -11.55 -5.68 -3.50
CA ASN A 91 -12.99 -5.54 -3.73
C ASN A 91 -13.85 -5.72 -2.47
N LYS A 92 -13.35 -5.32 -1.31
CA LYS A 92 -14.10 -5.22 -0.06
C LYS A 92 -14.16 -3.76 0.39
N PRO A 93 -15.21 -3.33 1.12
CA PRO A 93 -15.24 -2.03 1.77
C PRO A 93 -14.00 -1.82 2.64
N VAL A 94 -13.42 -0.63 2.57
CA VAL A 94 -12.25 -0.26 3.36
C VAL A 94 -12.59 0.92 4.25
N TYR A 95 -12.49 0.71 5.54
CA TYR A 95 -12.59 1.71 6.58
C TYR A 95 -11.20 2.09 7.08
N ILE A 96 -11.02 3.33 7.45
CA ILE A 96 -9.75 3.87 7.91
C ILE A 96 -9.97 4.49 9.29
N LEU A 97 -9.18 4.07 10.24
CA LEU A 97 -9.01 4.74 11.52
C LEU A 97 -7.60 5.33 11.59
N ASN A 98 -7.52 6.65 11.66
CA ASN A 98 -6.28 7.36 12.00
C ASN A 98 -6.32 7.67 13.50
N PRO A 99 -5.55 6.96 14.33
CA PRO A 99 -5.62 7.15 15.78
C PRO A 99 -5.07 8.49 16.25
N GLU A 100 -4.07 9.03 15.54
CA GLU A 100 -3.44 10.32 15.88
C GLU A 100 -4.37 11.48 15.61
N ALA A 101 -4.95 11.55 14.41
CA ALA A 101 -5.95 12.56 14.06
C ALA A 101 -7.33 12.29 14.70
N LYS A 102 -7.52 11.12 15.30
CA LYS A 102 -8.81 10.62 15.82
C LYS A 102 -9.91 10.68 14.76
N GLU A 103 -9.56 10.35 13.52
CA GLU A 103 -10.47 10.34 12.38
C GLU A 103 -10.86 8.93 11.99
N PHE A 104 -12.14 8.74 11.70
CA PHE A 104 -12.67 7.49 11.15
C PHE A 104 -13.47 7.80 9.89
N LYS A 105 -13.17 7.08 8.80
CA LYS A 105 -13.89 7.21 7.54
C LYS A 105 -13.95 5.91 6.75
N LYS A 106 -14.93 5.81 5.85
CA LYS A 106 -14.98 4.80 4.79
C LYS A 106 -14.43 5.41 3.50
N ILE A 107 -13.65 4.65 2.74
CA ILE A 107 -13.30 5.06 1.37
C ILE A 107 -14.58 4.94 0.54
N SER A 108 -15.00 6.04 -0.06
CA SER A 108 -16.23 6.09 -0.87
C SER A 108 -16.01 5.40 -2.22
N GLU A 109 -17.11 4.91 -2.82
CA GLU A 109 -17.07 4.33 -4.17
C GLU A 109 -16.55 5.32 -5.21
N LYS A 110 -16.89 6.61 -5.05
CA LYS A 110 -16.41 7.69 -5.93
C LYS A 110 -14.88 7.84 -5.87
N GLU A 111 -14.30 7.75 -4.67
CA GLU A 111 -12.84 7.79 -4.48
C GLU A 111 -12.18 6.54 -5.08
N ILE A 112 -12.78 5.37 -4.88
CA ILE A 112 -12.29 4.10 -5.46
C ILE A 112 -12.32 4.17 -6.99
N GLU A 113 -13.40 4.67 -7.57
CA GLU A 113 -13.52 4.82 -9.02
C GLU A 113 -12.50 5.79 -9.59
N LYS A 114 -12.28 6.94 -8.93
CA LYS A 114 -11.23 7.89 -9.30
C LYS A 114 -9.86 7.21 -9.29
N TYR A 115 -9.52 6.51 -8.22
CA TYR A 115 -8.25 5.78 -8.11
C TYR A 115 -8.09 4.73 -9.21
N ARG A 116 -9.15 3.97 -9.52
CA ARG A 116 -9.14 2.98 -10.62
C ARG A 116 -8.92 3.65 -11.98
N LYS A 117 -9.55 4.79 -12.25
CA LYS A 117 -9.34 5.56 -13.49
C LYS A 117 -7.90 6.06 -13.61
N GLU A 118 -7.33 6.62 -12.54
CA GLU A 118 -5.94 7.07 -12.52
C GLU A 118 -4.97 5.90 -12.77
N ARG A 119 -5.20 4.75 -12.12
CA ARG A 119 -4.39 3.55 -12.33
C ARG A 119 -4.50 3.04 -13.78
N LYS A 120 -5.71 3.02 -14.34
CA LYS A 120 -5.93 2.66 -15.75
C LYS A 120 -5.18 3.60 -16.68
N GLY A 121 -5.20 4.90 -16.42
CA GLY A 121 -4.44 5.90 -17.19
C GLY A 121 -2.93 5.63 -17.15
N LYS A 122 -2.38 5.26 -15.99
CA LYS A 122 -0.96 4.88 -15.87
C LYS A 122 -0.63 3.63 -16.68
N ILE A 123 -1.49 2.62 -16.66
CA ILE A 123 -1.33 1.39 -17.44
C ILE A 123 -1.38 1.71 -18.96
N LEU A 124 -2.32 2.53 -19.40
CA LEU A 124 -2.42 2.94 -20.79
C LEU A 124 -1.16 3.70 -21.23
N ARG A 125 -0.65 4.60 -20.39
CA ARG A 125 0.63 5.29 -20.68
C ARG A 125 1.77 4.29 -20.88
N PHE A 126 1.88 3.29 -20.01
CA PHE A 126 2.87 2.22 -20.16
C PHE A 126 2.67 1.45 -21.46
N MET A 127 1.43 1.11 -21.81
CA MET A 127 1.13 0.36 -23.05
C MET A 127 1.52 1.12 -24.30
N HIS A 128 1.34 2.44 -24.33
CA HIS A 128 1.65 3.30 -25.48
C HIS A 128 3.11 3.80 -25.52
N ALA A 129 3.84 3.71 -24.43
CA ALA A 129 5.22 4.14 -24.37
C ALA A 129 6.11 3.22 -25.24
N GLU A 130 6.91 3.80 -26.13
CA GLU A 130 7.94 3.08 -26.90
C GLU A 130 9.19 2.82 -26.04
N THR A 131 9.45 3.73 -25.12
CA THR A 131 10.62 3.68 -24.23
C THR A 131 10.17 3.73 -22.77
N VAL A 132 10.65 2.77 -21.99
CA VAL A 132 10.32 2.61 -20.57
C VAL A 132 11.57 2.73 -19.72
N GLY A 133 11.50 3.56 -18.68
CA GLY A 133 12.52 3.64 -17.63
C GLY A 133 12.07 2.83 -16.42
N VAL A 134 12.83 1.82 -16.03
CA VAL A 134 12.61 1.05 -14.79
C VAL A 134 13.54 1.59 -13.72
N ILE A 135 12.97 2.03 -12.59
CA ILE A 135 13.73 2.62 -11.49
C ILE A 135 13.97 1.56 -10.42
N VAL A 136 15.23 1.38 -10.05
CA VAL A 136 15.65 0.49 -8.96
C VAL A 136 16.28 1.33 -7.86
N SER A 137 15.71 1.26 -6.67
CA SER A 137 16.28 1.91 -5.49
C SER A 137 17.47 1.11 -4.96
N THR A 138 18.54 1.79 -4.56
CA THR A 138 19.68 1.17 -3.86
C THR A 138 19.44 1.01 -2.36
N LYS A 139 18.32 1.56 -1.85
CA LYS A 139 17.99 1.50 -0.42
C LYS A 139 17.75 0.06 0.04
N PRO A 140 18.19 -0.30 1.25
CA PRO A 140 17.95 -1.62 1.83
C PRO A 140 16.45 -1.97 1.80
N LEU A 141 16.12 -3.22 1.49
CA LEU A 141 14.76 -3.77 1.32
C LEU A 141 13.96 -3.21 0.12
N GLN A 142 14.48 -2.20 -0.59
CA GLN A 142 13.86 -1.67 -1.80
C GLN A 142 14.62 -2.07 -3.07
N TYR A 143 15.85 -2.54 -2.91
CA TYR A 143 16.69 -3.00 -4.01
C TYR A 143 16.13 -4.29 -4.62
N ASN A 144 15.74 -4.24 -5.89
CA ASN A 144 15.16 -5.39 -6.58
C ASN A 144 15.60 -5.43 -8.05
N MET A 145 16.92 -5.59 -8.25
CA MET A 145 17.51 -5.64 -9.58
C MET A 145 17.04 -6.86 -10.39
N GLU A 146 16.86 -8.00 -9.73
CA GLU A 146 16.39 -9.23 -10.41
C GLU A 146 15.02 -9.01 -11.07
N LYS A 147 14.06 -8.45 -10.34
CA LYS A 147 12.75 -8.11 -10.93
C LYS A 147 12.83 -7.07 -12.04
N ALA A 148 13.74 -6.11 -11.94
CA ALA A 148 13.92 -5.11 -13.00
C ALA A 148 14.48 -5.75 -14.27
N LEU A 149 15.41 -6.69 -14.15
CA LEU A 149 15.95 -7.46 -15.27
C LEU A 149 14.89 -8.37 -15.88
N GLU A 150 14.15 -9.12 -15.06
CA GLU A 150 13.02 -9.95 -15.50
C GLU A 150 11.95 -9.12 -16.23
N LEU A 151 11.60 -7.94 -15.69
CA LEU A 151 10.66 -7.02 -16.32
C LEU A 151 11.17 -6.57 -17.69
N ARG A 152 12.45 -6.21 -17.81
CA ARG A 152 13.07 -5.83 -19.08
C ARG A 152 13.01 -6.95 -20.13
N GLU A 153 13.24 -8.19 -19.73
CA GLU A 153 13.18 -9.35 -20.61
C GLU A 153 11.74 -9.67 -21.08
N ASN A 154 10.76 -9.45 -20.19
CA ASN A 154 9.36 -9.75 -20.47
C ASN A 154 8.66 -8.66 -21.28
N ILE A 155 9.12 -7.42 -21.25
CA ILE A 155 8.55 -6.33 -22.06
C ILE A 155 9.03 -6.45 -23.51
N LYS A 156 8.16 -6.93 -24.39
CA LYS A 156 8.44 -7.05 -25.83
C LYS A 156 8.01 -5.78 -26.57
N GLY A 157 8.74 -5.43 -27.63
CA GLY A 157 8.41 -4.33 -28.53
C GLY A 157 8.68 -2.93 -27.98
N LYS A 158 9.38 -2.81 -26.84
CA LYS A 158 9.74 -1.54 -26.21
C LYS A 158 11.22 -1.47 -25.91
N LYS A 159 11.79 -0.26 -25.90
CA LYS A 159 13.13 0.00 -25.37
C LYS A 159 13.04 0.13 -23.86
N VAL A 160 13.76 -0.68 -23.09
CA VAL A 160 13.71 -0.67 -21.64
C VAL A 160 15.09 -0.32 -21.08
N TYR A 161 15.15 0.75 -20.30
CA TYR A 161 16.36 1.19 -19.60
C TYR A 161 16.17 1.02 -18.10
N ILE A 162 17.19 0.54 -17.40
CA ILE A 162 17.18 0.42 -15.94
C ILE A 162 17.98 1.58 -15.37
N PHE A 163 17.36 2.32 -14.47
CA PHE A 163 17.94 3.43 -13.73
C PHE A 163 18.11 3.03 -12.28
N VAL A 164 19.31 3.20 -11.76
CA VAL A 164 19.63 2.86 -10.37
C VAL A 164 19.87 4.15 -9.61
N SER A 165 19.16 4.35 -8.50
CA SER A 165 19.27 5.58 -7.71
C SER A 165 19.05 5.31 -6.23
N ASP A 166 19.78 6.02 -5.39
CA ASP A 166 19.54 6.03 -3.95
C ASP A 166 18.32 6.88 -3.59
N ASN A 167 18.19 8.05 -4.21
CA ASN A 167 17.05 8.95 -4.03
C ASN A 167 16.37 9.23 -5.36
N ILE A 168 15.08 8.94 -5.41
CA ILE A 168 14.26 9.20 -6.59
C ILE A 168 13.61 10.58 -6.42
N ASN A 169 13.99 11.51 -7.29
CA ASN A 169 13.38 12.84 -7.38
C ASN A 169 12.64 12.95 -8.71
N GLU A 170 11.32 13.13 -8.63
CA GLU A 170 10.46 13.21 -9.83
C GLU A 170 10.92 14.31 -10.79
N GLY A 171 11.34 15.48 -10.30
CA GLY A 171 11.85 16.57 -11.14
C GLY A 171 13.12 16.20 -11.92
N GLN A 172 13.96 15.31 -11.39
CA GLN A 172 15.14 14.83 -12.13
C GLN A 172 14.78 13.87 -13.26
N LEU A 173 13.64 13.15 -13.15
CA LEU A 173 13.18 12.25 -14.20
C LEU A 173 12.76 13.01 -15.46
N GLU A 174 12.37 14.27 -15.35
CA GLU A 174 12.02 15.14 -16.48
C GLU A 174 13.21 15.44 -17.41
N ASN A 175 14.44 15.29 -16.93
CA ASN A 175 15.65 15.43 -17.74
C ASN A 175 15.79 14.33 -18.80
N PHE A 176 15.12 13.22 -18.61
CA PHE A 176 15.16 12.06 -19.53
C PHE A 176 13.97 12.10 -20.51
N LYS A 177 13.93 13.12 -21.37
CA LYS A 177 12.83 13.37 -22.33
C LYS A 177 12.51 12.20 -23.26
N GLY A 178 13.47 11.29 -23.48
CA GLY A 178 13.28 10.08 -24.30
C GLY A 178 12.50 8.95 -23.59
N ILE A 179 12.21 9.08 -22.28
CA ILE A 179 11.47 8.07 -21.53
C ILE A 179 9.99 8.41 -21.53
N GLY A 180 9.19 7.58 -22.19
CA GLY A 180 7.74 7.79 -22.29
C GLY A 180 6.95 7.34 -21.05
N CYS A 181 7.49 6.38 -20.29
CA CYS A 181 6.88 5.89 -19.05
C CYS A 181 7.93 5.43 -18.05
N TRP A 182 7.71 5.76 -16.77
CA TRP A 182 8.51 5.29 -15.65
C TRP A 182 7.79 4.18 -14.90
N VAL A 183 8.54 3.14 -14.51
CA VAL A 183 8.09 2.02 -13.68
C VAL A 183 8.99 1.93 -12.45
N ASN A 184 8.38 1.83 -11.27
CA ASN A 184 9.05 1.72 -9.97
C ASN A 184 8.39 0.59 -9.16
#